data_954e5fafee464bd43affd9b5d2e7df9b
#
_entry.id   954e5fafee464bd43affd9b5d2e7df9b
#
_cell.length_a   1.000
_cell.length_b   1.000
_cell.length_c   1.000
_cell.angle_alpha   90.00
_cell.angle_beta   90.00
_cell.angle_gamma   90.00
#
_symmetry.space_group_name_H-M   'P 1'
#
loop_
_entity.id
_entity.type
_entity.pdbx_description
1 polymer ?
#
loop_
_entity_poly.entity_id
_entity_poly.type
_entity_poly.pdbx_seq_one_letter_code
_entity_poly.pdbx_strand_id
1 'polypeptide(L)'
;TMRRSPMKENVSKRHIAIDGKELCGAKKDKPIRMVSAYSVQDGISLGQEEIAEKSNEIPAVQKLIEDIDVKGCVVTADAMHCQKKTCRLVIEGGGDFFFFLKSNQGTLLEAVKAAVEPARYRSRNNNDRYEETAHSNRLDWCSRECIVVGEPRALGELYHEWQGIKSFGVIITQTADRDTYERYFISSLKMDAKELLNISRNHWGVENGLHRTLDMTFDEDTSKKKENSAVNFSLAVKTAMACLALDTSCKSPKRKMTRAALDPNYLHKLLNLVADTI
;
A
#
# COMPACT_ATOMS: atom_id res chain seq x y z
N THR A 1 13.85 -0.24 -44.22
CA THR A 1 14.42 -0.52 -42.88
C THR A 1 13.51 0.13 -41.85
N MET A 2 12.52 -0.63 -41.38
CA MET A 2 11.64 -0.20 -40.29
C MET A 2 12.45 -0.24 -38.96
N ARG A 3 12.68 0.91 -38.34
CA ARG A 3 13.22 1.00 -37.00
C ARG A 3 12.14 0.52 -36.04
N ARG A 4 12.35 -0.64 -35.41
CA ARG A 4 11.59 -1.08 -34.24
C ARG A 4 11.89 -0.10 -33.12
N SER A 5 10.87 0.59 -32.62
CA SER A 5 10.94 1.31 -31.35
C SER A 5 11.30 0.34 -30.23
N PRO A 6 12.20 0.69 -29.29
CA PRO A 6 12.47 -0.17 -28.17
C PRO A 6 11.17 -0.38 -27.37
N MET A 7 10.77 -1.63 -27.18
CA MET A 7 9.75 -2.01 -26.21
C MET A 7 10.24 -1.46 -24.87
N LYS A 8 9.49 -0.51 -24.28
CA LYS A 8 9.67 -0.11 -22.88
C LYS A 8 9.43 -1.38 -22.06
N GLU A 9 10.48 -1.91 -21.46
CA GLU A 9 10.35 -2.88 -20.38
C GLU A 9 9.48 -2.20 -19.31
N ASN A 10 8.29 -2.71 -19.12
CA ASN A 10 7.37 -2.31 -18.07
C ASN A 10 7.90 -2.95 -16.79
N VAL A 11 8.96 -2.37 -16.22
CA VAL A 11 9.44 -2.76 -14.89
C VAL A 11 8.35 -2.31 -13.93
N SER A 12 7.58 -3.27 -13.44
CA SER A 12 6.59 -3.04 -12.39
C SER A 12 7.32 -2.35 -11.22
N LYS A 13 6.96 -1.09 -10.96
CA LYS A 13 7.55 -0.35 -9.83
C LYS A 13 7.30 -1.11 -8.53
N ARG A 14 8.29 -1.12 -7.63
CA ARG A 14 8.09 -1.65 -6.28
C ARG A 14 6.96 -0.87 -5.60
N HIS A 15 6.14 -1.58 -4.85
CA HIS A 15 4.97 -1.01 -4.18
C HIS A 15 5.17 -1.06 -2.66
N ILE A 16 5.12 0.09 -2.02
CA ILE A 16 5.15 0.25 -0.57
C ILE A 16 3.74 0.61 -0.11
N ALA A 17 3.11 -0.29 0.63
CA ALA A 17 1.83 -0.04 1.28
C ALA A 17 2.08 0.37 2.74
N ILE A 18 1.53 1.51 3.15
CA ILE A 18 1.64 2.02 4.52
C ILE A 18 0.28 1.92 5.17
N ASP A 19 0.24 1.29 6.35
CA ASP A 19 -1.00 1.11 7.11
C ASP A 19 -0.74 1.10 8.62
N GLY A 20 -1.78 1.50 9.38
CA GLY A 20 -1.78 1.53 10.83
C GLY A 20 -2.29 0.22 11.43
N LYS A 21 -1.70 -0.19 12.55
CA LYS A 21 -2.16 -1.30 13.36
C LYS A 21 -2.13 -0.94 14.84
N GLU A 22 -3.17 -1.36 15.57
CA GLU A 22 -3.20 -1.31 17.02
C GLU A 22 -2.73 -2.64 17.58
N LEU A 23 -1.77 -2.61 18.53
CA LEU A 23 -1.29 -3.79 19.26
C LEU A 23 -2.25 -4.08 20.42
N CYS A 24 -3.27 -4.90 20.18
CA CYS A 24 -4.39 -5.14 21.10
C CYS A 24 -3.97 -5.76 22.44
N GLY A 25 -2.90 -6.57 22.47
CA GLY A 25 -2.40 -7.22 23.68
C GLY A 25 -1.69 -6.29 24.67
N ALA A 26 -1.30 -5.10 24.24
CA ALA A 26 -0.41 -4.23 25.02
C ALA A 26 -1.09 -3.50 26.20
N LYS A 27 -2.37 -3.32 26.24
CA LYS A 27 -3.27 -2.90 27.34
C LYS A 27 -4.61 -2.41 26.78
N LYS A 28 -5.71 -2.77 27.42
CA LYS A 28 -7.04 -2.25 27.06
C LYS A 28 -7.17 -0.72 27.27
N ASP A 29 -6.42 -0.15 28.22
CA ASP A 29 -6.57 1.26 28.60
C ASP A 29 -5.66 2.22 27.82
N LYS A 30 -4.59 1.71 27.18
CA LYS A 30 -3.66 2.48 26.35
C LYS A 30 -3.09 1.59 25.24
N PRO A 31 -3.84 1.43 24.15
CA PRO A 31 -3.35 0.65 23.02
C PRO A 31 -2.15 1.34 22.37
N ILE A 32 -1.13 0.55 22.05
CA ILE A 32 0.01 1.02 21.26
C ILE A 32 -0.40 0.95 19.81
N ARG A 33 -0.34 2.08 19.11
CA ARG A 33 -0.65 2.18 17.71
C ARG A 33 0.63 2.39 16.91
N MET A 34 0.78 1.61 15.85
CA MET A 34 1.96 1.61 14.99
C MET A 34 1.55 1.83 13.54
N VAL A 35 2.32 2.56 12.78
CA VAL A 35 2.27 2.53 11.33
C VAL A 35 3.43 1.69 10.80
N SER A 36 3.21 0.95 9.71
CA SER A 36 4.22 0.10 9.09
C SER A 36 4.26 0.34 7.59
N ALA A 37 5.46 0.38 7.02
CA ALA A 37 5.69 0.38 5.58
C ALA A 37 6.02 -1.04 5.13
N TYR A 38 5.26 -1.56 4.17
CA TYR A 38 5.35 -2.94 3.70
C TYR A 38 5.65 -2.99 2.21
N SER A 39 6.74 -3.65 1.84
CA SER A 39 7.02 -3.98 0.43
C SER A 39 6.13 -5.13 0.01
N VAL A 40 5.19 -4.85 -0.90
CA VAL A 40 4.17 -5.83 -1.33
C VAL A 40 4.81 -6.97 -2.12
N GLN A 41 5.81 -6.68 -2.96
CA GLN A 41 6.48 -7.69 -3.78
C GLN A 41 7.43 -8.57 -2.96
N ASP A 42 8.18 -7.95 -2.06
CA ASP A 42 9.19 -8.66 -1.27
C ASP A 42 8.59 -9.37 -0.05
N GLY A 43 7.39 -8.98 0.37
CA GLY A 43 6.71 -9.56 1.54
C GLY A 43 7.35 -9.19 2.87
N ILE A 44 8.02 -8.03 2.94
CA ILE A 44 8.78 -7.58 4.12
C ILE A 44 8.32 -6.21 4.61
N SER A 45 8.44 -5.97 5.92
CA SER A 45 8.30 -4.65 6.50
C SER A 45 9.60 -3.87 6.36
N LEU A 46 9.53 -2.68 5.76
CA LEU A 46 10.67 -1.78 5.53
C LEU A 46 10.95 -0.88 6.73
N GLY A 47 9.94 -0.65 7.57
CA GLY A 47 10.02 0.20 8.73
C GLY A 47 8.71 0.27 9.50
N GLN A 48 8.77 0.81 10.71
CA GLN A 48 7.61 1.08 11.53
C GLN A 48 7.85 2.33 12.37
N GLU A 49 6.76 3.03 12.71
CA GLU A 49 6.79 4.20 13.59
C GLU A 49 5.63 4.11 14.59
N GLU A 50 5.91 4.44 15.86
CA GLU A 50 4.87 4.51 16.89
C GLU A 50 4.07 5.81 16.75
N ILE A 51 2.76 5.70 16.87
CA ILE A 51 1.88 6.86 16.89
C ILE A 51 1.83 7.43 18.31
N ALA A 52 2.31 8.65 18.48
CA ALA A 52 2.33 9.31 19.78
C ALA A 52 0.92 9.39 20.39
N GLU A 53 0.80 9.19 21.71
CA GLU A 53 -0.45 9.03 22.45
C GLU A 53 -1.51 10.12 22.20
N LYS A 54 -1.08 11.37 21.96
CA LYS A 54 -1.94 12.53 21.68
C LYS A 54 -1.94 12.95 20.21
N SER A 55 -1.44 12.11 19.30
CA SER A 55 -1.32 12.39 17.88
C SER A 55 -2.23 11.48 17.06
N ASN A 56 -2.43 11.87 15.80
CA ASN A 56 -3.01 11.01 14.77
C ASN A 56 -1.88 10.30 13.99
N GLU A 57 -2.24 9.44 13.07
CA GLU A 57 -1.29 8.65 12.25
C GLU A 57 -0.50 9.48 11.23
N ILE A 58 -0.99 10.66 10.84
CA ILE A 58 -0.42 11.46 9.74
C ILE A 58 1.05 11.83 9.99
N PRO A 59 1.46 12.37 11.17
CA PRO A 59 2.86 12.68 11.43
C PRO A 59 3.76 11.44 11.44
N ALA A 60 3.27 10.31 11.97
CA ALA A 60 4.02 9.06 12.01
C ALA A 60 4.27 8.51 10.60
N VAL A 61 3.26 8.54 9.70
CA VAL A 61 3.42 8.16 8.29
C VAL A 61 4.40 9.08 7.58
N GLN A 62 4.33 10.40 7.82
CA GLN A 62 5.25 11.35 7.20
C GLN A 62 6.70 11.10 7.64
N LYS A 63 6.93 10.87 8.94
CA LYS A 63 8.25 10.51 9.47
C LYS A 63 8.74 9.18 8.87
N LEU A 64 7.89 8.16 8.82
CA LEU A 64 8.23 6.87 8.24
C LEU A 64 8.65 6.98 6.77
N ILE A 65 7.99 7.85 5.98
CA ILE A 65 8.36 8.11 4.58
C ILE A 65 9.74 8.80 4.48
N GLU A 66 10.08 9.68 5.43
CA GLU A 66 11.41 10.32 5.49
C GLU A 66 12.52 9.32 5.87
N ASP A 67 12.20 8.29 6.67
CA ASP A 67 13.15 7.32 7.20
C ASP A 67 13.42 6.13 6.25
N ILE A 68 12.56 5.87 5.26
CA ILE A 68 12.72 4.74 4.33
C ILE A 68 13.08 5.21 2.91
N ASP A 69 13.74 4.34 2.15
CA ASP A 69 14.02 4.61 0.73
C ASP A 69 12.78 4.33 -0.14
N VAL A 70 12.10 5.41 -0.55
CA VAL A 70 10.93 5.36 -1.45
C VAL A 70 11.30 5.54 -2.92
N LYS A 71 12.59 5.72 -3.25
CA LYS A 71 13.05 6.01 -4.62
C LYS A 71 12.64 4.91 -5.60
N GLY A 72 11.97 5.33 -6.68
CA GLY A 72 11.47 4.40 -7.71
C GLY A 72 10.30 3.51 -7.27
N CYS A 73 9.79 3.68 -6.04
CA CYS A 73 8.66 2.94 -5.52
C CYS A 73 7.34 3.70 -5.72
N VAL A 74 6.21 2.99 -5.63
CA VAL A 74 4.88 3.57 -5.50
C VAL A 74 4.42 3.45 -4.06
N VAL A 75 4.14 4.56 -3.41
CA VAL A 75 3.63 4.60 -2.03
C VAL A 75 2.11 4.69 -2.06
N THR A 76 1.45 3.81 -1.31
CA THR A 76 0.02 3.86 -1.05
C THR A 76 -0.23 3.88 0.45
N ALA A 77 -1.28 4.56 0.86
CA ALA A 77 -1.75 4.61 2.25
C ALA A 77 -3.25 4.91 2.27
N ASP A 78 -3.87 4.77 3.44
CA ASP A 78 -5.27 5.12 3.63
C ASP A 78 -5.55 6.60 3.27
N ALA A 79 -6.80 6.88 2.90
CA ALA A 79 -7.23 8.20 2.44
C ALA A 79 -6.97 9.34 3.44
N MET A 80 -6.87 9.06 4.75
CA MET A 80 -6.50 10.05 5.74
C MET A 80 -5.08 10.59 5.55
N HIS A 81 -4.19 9.79 4.96
CA HIS A 81 -2.80 10.15 4.66
C HIS A 81 -2.63 10.90 3.34
N CYS A 82 -3.71 11.07 2.57
CA CYS A 82 -3.74 11.96 1.41
C CYS A 82 -3.65 13.41 1.89
N GLN A 83 -2.42 13.91 2.05
CA GLN A 83 -2.08 15.24 2.54
C GLN A 83 -1.04 15.87 1.60
N LYS A 84 -1.08 17.19 1.43
CA LYS A 84 -0.13 17.92 0.58
C LYS A 84 1.33 17.61 0.98
N LYS A 85 1.61 17.62 2.30
CA LYS A 85 2.95 17.31 2.82
C LYS A 85 3.35 15.87 2.51
N THR A 86 2.45 14.90 2.67
CA THR A 86 2.73 13.48 2.38
C THR A 86 3.07 13.28 0.89
N CYS A 87 2.26 13.87 -0.02
CA CYS A 87 2.55 13.83 -1.46
C CYS A 87 3.93 14.41 -1.77
N ARG A 88 4.25 15.57 -1.19
CA ARG A 88 5.54 16.24 -1.37
C ARG A 88 6.70 15.37 -0.91
N LEU A 89 6.64 14.79 0.30
CA LEU A 89 7.71 13.93 0.83
C LEU A 89 7.98 12.72 -0.06
N VAL A 90 6.94 12.06 -0.58
CA VAL A 90 7.12 10.95 -1.51
C VAL A 90 7.83 11.39 -2.79
N ILE A 91 7.43 12.54 -3.37
CA ILE A 91 8.05 13.06 -4.60
C ILE A 91 9.48 13.50 -4.35
N GLU A 92 9.77 14.20 -3.25
CA GLU A 92 11.12 14.63 -2.87
C GLU A 92 12.04 13.42 -2.61
N GLY A 93 11.51 12.31 -2.07
CA GLY A 93 12.21 11.05 -1.93
C GLY A 93 12.41 10.27 -3.25
N GLY A 94 11.94 10.82 -4.39
CA GLY A 94 12.07 10.17 -5.71
C GLY A 94 11.09 9.01 -5.94
N GLY A 95 10.06 8.89 -5.12
CA GLY A 95 8.97 7.94 -5.26
C GLY A 95 7.78 8.50 -6.04
N ASP A 96 6.78 7.66 -6.20
CA ASP A 96 5.47 8.01 -6.72
C ASP A 96 4.39 7.64 -5.69
N PHE A 97 3.22 8.26 -5.80
CA PHE A 97 2.10 7.98 -4.90
C PHE A 97 0.82 7.62 -5.65
N PHE A 98 -0.03 6.86 -4.95
CA PHE A 98 -1.43 6.65 -5.29
C PHE A 98 -2.24 6.73 -3.99
N PHE A 99 -3.10 7.74 -3.86
CA PHE A 99 -3.92 7.96 -2.66
C PHE A 99 -5.39 8.11 -3.01
N PHE A 100 -6.24 7.45 -2.23
CA PHE A 100 -7.68 7.69 -2.29
C PHE A 100 -8.04 9.01 -1.62
N LEU A 101 -9.12 9.62 -2.11
CA LEU A 101 -9.72 10.84 -1.57
C LEU A 101 -10.95 10.51 -0.74
N LYS A 102 -11.10 11.17 0.38
CA LYS A 102 -12.30 11.20 1.22
C LYS A 102 -12.63 12.65 1.61
N SER A 103 -13.65 12.84 2.45
CA SER A 103 -14.12 14.15 2.92
C SER A 103 -13.05 14.98 3.65
N ASN A 104 -11.96 14.37 4.13
CA ASN A 104 -10.83 15.09 4.71
C ASN A 104 -10.12 16.01 3.71
N GLN A 105 -10.30 15.79 2.40
CA GLN A 105 -9.83 16.64 1.30
C GLN A 105 -11.01 17.04 0.40
N GLY A 106 -12.07 17.60 1.00
CA GLY A 106 -13.34 17.86 0.35
C GLY A 106 -13.23 18.71 -0.91
N THR A 107 -12.46 19.80 -0.89
CA THR A 107 -12.27 20.69 -2.05
C THR A 107 -11.64 19.94 -3.22
N LEU A 108 -10.58 19.16 -2.97
CA LEU A 108 -9.93 18.36 -4.00
C LEU A 108 -10.84 17.23 -4.50
N LEU A 109 -11.57 16.58 -3.59
CA LEU A 109 -12.53 15.54 -3.95
C LEU A 109 -13.61 16.04 -4.91
N GLU A 110 -14.20 17.18 -4.65
CA GLU A 110 -15.23 17.77 -5.52
C GLU A 110 -14.65 18.20 -6.88
N ALA A 111 -13.45 18.76 -6.90
CA ALA A 111 -12.77 19.08 -8.15
C ALA A 111 -12.47 17.81 -8.99
N VAL A 112 -12.00 16.73 -8.35
CA VAL A 112 -11.76 15.45 -9.03
C VAL A 112 -13.06 14.85 -9.55
N LYS A 113 -14.16 14.86 -8.78
CA LYS A 113 -15.48 14.41 -9.24
C LYS A 113 -15.92 15.15 -10.50
N ALA A 114 -15.88 16.49 -10.45
CA ALA A 114 -16.28 17.33 -11.58
C ALA A 114 -15.43 17.06 -12.83
N ALA A 115 -14.11 16.87 -12.68
CA ALA A 115 -13.19 16.63 -13.77
C ALA A 115 -13.29 15.20 -14.35
N VAL A 116 -13.72 14.21 -13.56
CA VAL A 116 -13.94 12.82 -13.99
C VAL A 116 -15.27 12.64 -14.72
N GLU A 117 -16.28 13.42 -14.39
CA GLU A 117 -17.63 13.25 -14.93
C GLU A 117 -17.69 13.21 -16.48
N PRO A 118 -17.01 14.09 -17.25
CA PRO A 118 -16.97 14.00 -18.69
C PRO A 118 -16.30 12.73 -19.22
N ALA A 119 -15.33 12.16 -18.46
CA ALA A 119 -14.62 10.95 -18.87
C ALA A 119 -15.50 9.68 -18.76
N ARG A 120 -16.56 9.70 -17.95
CA ARG A 120 -17.52 8.59 -17.82
C ARG A 120 -18.26 8.31 -19.14
N TYR A 121 -18.47 9.32 -19.95
CA TYR A 121 -19.24 9.24 -21.20
C TYR A 121 -18.36 9.13 -22.45
N ARG A 122 -17.03 9.20 -22.30
CA ARG A 122 -16.11 9.01 -23.44
C ARG A 122 -16.07 7.54 -23.86
N SER A 123 -15.84 7.33 -25.18
CA SER A 123 -15.72 5.97 -25.74
C SER A 123 -14.58 5.19 -25.10
N ARG A 124 -14.76 3.87 -24.92
CA ARG A 124 -13.83 2.92 -24.25
C ARG A 124 -12.51 2.65 -25.02
N ASN A 125 -12.16 3.43 -26.01
CA ASN A 125 -11.03 3.10 -26.90
C ASN A 125 -9.65 3.51 -26.41
N ASN A 126 -9.52 4.02 -25.16
CA ASN A 126 -8.25 4.49 -24.63
C ASN A 126 -7.89 3.72 -23.35
N ASN A 127 -6.59 3.61 -23.07
CA ASN A 127 -6.03 3.05 -21.82
C ASN A 127 -6.51 3.76 -20.53
N ASP A 128 -7.38 4.75 -20.68
CA ASP A 128 -7.96 5.55 -19.59
C ASP A 128 -9.13 4.84 -18.87
N ARG A 129 -9.59 3.70 -19.40
CA ARG A 129 -10.70 2.94 -18.81
C ARG A 129 -10.43 1.45 -18.84
N TYR A 130 -10.61 0.79 -17.71
CA TYR A 130 -10.45 -0.65 -17.57
C TYR A 130 -11.49 -1.23 -16.62
N GLU A 131 -12.09 -2.34 -17.01
CA GLU A 131 -13.08 -3.07 -16.20
C GLU A 131 -12.61 -4.52 -16.01
N GLU A 132 -12.79 -5.03 -14.80
CA GLU A 132 -12.57 -6.43 -14.46
C GLU A 132 -13.70 -6.96 -13.60
N THR A 133 -13.99 -8.24 -13.75
CA THR A 133 -14.93 -8.95 -12.88
C THR A 133 -14.19 -10.08 -12.18
N ALA A 134 -14.28 -10.12 -10.87
CA ALA A 134 -13.73 -11.18 -10.04
C ALA A 134 -14.86 -11.96 -9.36
N HIS A 135 -14.72 -13.29 -9.32
CA HIS A 135 -15.60 -14.18 -8.59
C HIS A 135 -14.84 -14.75 -7.40
N SER A 136 -15.32 -14.55 -6.18
CA SER A 136 -14.74 -15.16 -4.98
C SER A 136 -15.34 -16.53 -4.69
N ASN A 137 -16.66 -16.71 -4.95
CA ASN A 137 -17.43 -17.95 -4.86
C ASN A 137 -18.57 -17.94 -5.89
N ARG A 138 -19.36 -19.04 -5.97
CA ARG A 138 -20.45 -19.16 -6.95
C ARG A 138 -21.54 -18.07 -6.85
N LEU A 139 -21.67 -17.40 -5.70
CA LEU A 139 -22.67 -16.37 -5.43
C LEU A 139 -22.08 -14.96 -5.28
N ASP A 140 -20.77 -14.85 -5.05
CA ASP A 140 -20.10 -13.57 -4.83
C ASP A 140 -19.29 -13.17 -6.07
N TRP A 141 -19.75 -12.17 -6.77
CA TRP A 141 -19.00 -11.51 -7.81
C TRP A 141 -18.78 -10.04 -7.46
N CYS A 142 -17.72 -9.48 -7.97
CA CYS A 142 -17.40 -8.09 -7.81
C CYS A 142 -16.85 -7.56 -9.15
N SER A 143 -17.51 -6.57 -9.73
CA SER A 143 -16.97 -5.83 -10.87
C SER A 143 -16.29 -4.57 -10.39
N ARG A 144 -15.15 -4.24 -11.00
CA ARG A 144 -14.42 -2.99 -10.75
C ARG A 144 -14.13 -2.32 -12.07
N GLU A 145 -14.52 -1.07 -12.15
CA GLU A 145 -14.19 -0.21 -13.27
C GLU A 145 -13.28 0.92 -12.80
N CYS A 146 -12.15 1.12 -13.48
CA CYS A 146 -11.26 2.24 -13.25
C CYS A 146 -11.33 3.21 -14.42
N ILE A 147 -11.57 4.49 -14.13
CA ILE A 147 -11.57 5.59 -15.09
C ILE A 147 -10.49 6.58 -14.66
N VAL A 148 -9.58 6.91 -15.58
CA VAL A 148 -8.42 7.76 -15.34
C VAL A 148 -8.49 9.02 -16.18
N VAL A 149 -8.12 10.14 -15.61
CA VAL A 149 -7.92 11.42 -16.32
C VAL A 149 -6.44 11.80 -16.19
N GLY A 150 -5.73 11.80 -17.32
CA GLY A 150 -4.31 12.13 -17.43
C GLY A 150 -4.03 13.63 -17.62
N GLU A 151 -5.01 14.49 -17.39
CA GLU A 151 -4.96 15.95 -17.56
C GLU A 151 -5.04 16.67 -16.22
N PRO A 152 -3.95 16.70 -15.41
CA PRO A 152 -4.01 17.22 -14.04
C PRO A 152 -4.36 18.73 -13.99
N ARG A 153 -4.14 19.48 -15.07
CA ARG A 153 -4.56 20.88 -15.18
C ARG A 153 -6.09 21.08 -15.13
N ALA A 154 -6.87 20.03 -15.37
CA ALA A 154 -8.31 20.06 -15.18
C ALA A 154 -8.75 20.32 -13.73
N LEU A 155 -7.83 20.18 -12.75
CA LEU A 155 -8.06 20.53 -11.34
C LEU A 155 -7.90 22.04 -11.03
N GLY A 156 -7.61 22.87 -12.04
CA GLY A 156 -7.44 24.31 -11.88
C GLY A 156 -6.30 24.68 -10.92
N GLU A 157 -6.56 25.64 -10.02
CA GLU A 157 -5.56 26.10 -9.04
C GLU A 157 -5.07 25.00 -8.11
N LEU A 158 -5.88 23.98 -7.80
CA LEU A 158 -5.50 22.86 -6.93
C LEU A 158 -4.34 22.05 -7.50
N TYR A 159 -4.16 22.01 -8.83
CA TYR A 159 -3.00 21.37 -9.43
C TYR A 159 -1.67 21.96 -8.94
N HIS A 160 -1.61 23.26 -8.70
CA HIS A 160 -0.40 23.94 -8.21
C HIS A 160 -0.18 23.73 -6.71
N GLU A 161 -1.24 23.45 -5.96
CA GLU A 161 -1.15 23.21 -4.52
C GLU A 161 -0.72 21.78 -4.16
N TRP A 162 -0.96 20.83 -5.07
CA TRP A 162 -0.69 19.41 -4.86
C TRP A 162 0.48 18.95 -5.72
N GLN A 163 1.67 18.94 -5.13
CA GLN A 163 2.89 18.61 -5.85
C GLN A 163 2.85 17.18 -6.42
N GLY A 164 3.15 17.06 -7.71
CA GLY A 164 3.40 15.80 -8.37
C GLY A 164 2.18 15.09 -8.94
N ILE A 165 0.95 15.61 -8.83
CA ILE A 165 -0.21 14.97 -9.47
C ILE A 165 0.00 14.92 -10.99
N LYS A 166 -0.09 13.72 -11.58
CA LYS A 166 -0.03 13.48 -13.03
C LYS A 166 -1.31 12.83 -13.56
N SER A 167 -2.07 12.15 -12.69
CA SER A 167 -3.37 11.58 -13.02
C SER A 167 -4.27 11.56 -11.79
N PHE A 168 -5.56 11.46 -12.05
CA PHE A 168 -6.60 11.27 -11.04
C PHE A 168 -7.75 10.49 -11.67
N GLY A 169 -8.68 10.01 -10.87
CA GLY A 169 -9.76 9.22 -11.42
C GLY A 169 -10.71 8.67 -10.38
N VAL A 170 -11.50 7.68 -10.80
CA VAL A 170 -12.45 6.96 -9.96
C VAL A 170 -12.34 5.46 -10.18
N ILE A 171 -12.45 4.70 -9.11
CA ILE A 171 -12.68 3.26 -9.13
C ILE A 171 -14.11 3.02 -8.65
N ILE A 172 -14.93 2.48 -9.55
CA ILE A 172 -16.31 2.11 -9.31
C ILE A 172 -16.32 0.60 -9.03
N THR A 173 -16.82 0.22 -7.88
CA THR A 173 -16.94 -1.19 -7.49
C THR A 173 -18.41 -1.55 -7.35
N GLN A 174 -18.85 -2.60 -8.04
CA GLN A 174 -20.19 -3.15 -7.94
C GLN A 174 -20.11 -4.57 -7.37
N THR A 175 -20.90 -4.86 -6.34
CA THR A 175 -20.98 -6.17 -5.70
C THR A 175 -22.19 -6.97 -6.18
N ALA A 176 -22.25 -8.24 -5.83
CA ALA A 176 -23.36 -9.13 -6.15
C ALA A 176 -24.72 -8.62 -5.61
N ASP A 177 -24.70 -7.94 -4.45
CA ASP A 177 -25.89 -7.31 -3.84
C ASP A 177 -26.33 -6.02 -4.56
N ARG A 178 -25.66 -5.67 -5.68
CA ARG A 178 -25.88 -4.48 -6.49
C ARG A 178 -25.50 -3.16 -5.79
N ASP A 179 -24.81 -3.21 -4.69
CA ASP A 179 -24.22 -2.03 -4.09
C ASP A 179 -23.11 -1.49 -4.97
N THR A 180 -23.09 -0.16 -5.16
CA THR A 180 -22.10 0.52 -5.97
C THR A 180 -21.34 1.50 -5.10
N TYR A 181 -20.01 1.36 -5.08
CA TYR A 181 -19.11 2.21 -4.31
C TYR A 181 -18.17 2.93 -5.26
N GLU A 182 -18.04 4.24 -5.07
CA GLU A 182 -17.10 5.08 -5.82
C GLU A 182 -15.97 5.55 -4.92
N ARG A 183 -14.74 5.30 -5.35
CA ARG A 183 -13.53 5.77 -4.68
C ARG A 183 -12.72 6.61 -5.64
N TYR A 184 -12.62 7.90 -5.36
CA TYR A 184 -11.81 8.82 -6.14
C TYR A 184 -10.38 8.79 -5.66
N PHE A 185 -9.42 9.03 -6.57
CA PHE A 185 -8.00 8.98 -6.28
C PHE A 185 -7.22 10.06 -7.01
N ILE A 186 -6.03 10.34 -6.48
CA ILE A 186 -4.97 11.10 -7.14
C ILE A 186 -3.70 10.26 -7.21
N SER A 187 -2.88 10.48 -8.24
CA SER A 187 -1.62 9.78 -8.41
C SER A 187 -0.56 10.65 -9.10
N SER A 188 0.70 10.43 -8.75
CA SER A 188 1.85 10.98 -9.48
C SER A 188 2.28 10.12 -10.65
N LEU A 189 1.61 8.99 -10.86
CA LEU A 189 1.88 8.08 -11.97
C LEU A 189 1.12 8.51 -13.24
N LYS A 190 1.77 8.32 -14.39
CA LYS A 190 1.13 8.40 -15.68
C LYS A 190 1.02 6.98 -16.25
N MET A 191 0.06 6.23 -15.74
CA MET A 191 -0.20 4.84 -16.07
C MET A 191 -1.60 4.66 -16.63
N ASP A 192 -1.86 3.52 -17.28
CA ASP A 192 -3.19 3.17 -17.73
C ASP A 192 -4.12 2.76 -16.57
N ALA A 193 -5.41 2.67 -16.85
CA ALA A 193 -6.43 2.37 -15.86
C ALA A 193 -6.24 0.97 -15.21
N LYS A 194 -5.74 -0.01 -15.97
CA LYS A 194 -5.47 -1.36 -15.47
C LYS A 194 -4.34 -1.36 -14.45
N GLU A 195 -3.25 -0.65 -14.74
CA GLU A 195 -2.10 -0.57 -13.85
C GLU A 195 -2.48 0.15 -12.54
N LEU A 196 -3.22 1.27 -12.62
CA LEU A 196 -3.68 2.01 -11.43
C LEU A 196 -4.68 1.20 -10.61
N LEU A 197 -5.58 0.43 -11.24
CA LEU A 197 -6.46 -0.50 -10.53
C LEU A 197 -5.66 -1.57 -9.77
N ASN A 198 -4.63 -2.14 -10.39
CA ASN A 198 -3.76 -3.11 -9.74
C ASN A 198 -3.02 -2.52 -8.54
N ILE A 199 -2.50 -1.28 -8.65
CA ILE A 199 -1.88 -0.57 -7.53
C ILE A 199 -2.88 -0.41 -6.37
N SER A 200 -4.10 0.02 -6.66
CA SER A 200 -5.13 0.19 -5.64
C SER A 200 -5.46 -1.12 -4.90
N ARG A 201 -5.46 -2.25 -5.61
CA ARG A 201 -5.70 -3.59 -5.03
C ARG A 201 -4.52 -4.09 -4.21
N ASN A 202 -3.32 -3.82 -4.68
CA ASN A 202 -2.10 -4.24 -4.00
C ASN A 202 -1.89 -3.52 -2.66
N HIS A 203 -2.54 -2.39 -2.41
CA HIS A 203 -2.56 -1.75 -1.10
C HIS A 203 -3.04 -2.70 0.00
N TRP A 204 -4.05 -3.55 -0.27
CA TRP A 204 -4.54 -4.58 0.66
C TRP A 204 -3.49 -5.67 0.97
N GLY A 205 -2.36 -5.66 0.29
CA GLY A 205 -1.22 -6.53 0.58
C GLY A 205 -0.67 -6.33 1.99
N VAL A 206 -0.74 -5.12 2.55
CA VAL A 206 -0.30 -4.85 3.92
C VAL A 206 -1.20 -5.55 4.94
N GLU A 207 -2.51 -5.51 4.76
CA GLU A 207 -3.45 -6.18 5.66
C GLU A 207 -3.32 -7.71 5.55
N ASN A 208 -3.37 -8.25 4.33
CA ASN A 208 -3.36 -9.69 4.10
C ASN A 208 -1.97 -10.33 4.23
N GLY A 209 -0.91 -9.60 3.84
CA GLY A 209 0.48 -10.09 3.88
C GLY A 209 1.15 -9.83 5.22
N LEU A 210 1.10 -8.60 5.73
CA LEU A 210 1.77 -8.22 6.98
C LEU A 210 0.89 -8.50 8.19
N HIS A 211 -0.21 -7.76 8.37
CA HIS A 211 -0.99 -7.79 9.61
C HIS A 211 -1.54 -9.17 9.91
N ARG A 212 -2.17 -9.81 8.94
CA ARG A 212 -2.67 -11.19 9.11
C ARG A 212 -1.57 -12.19 9.44
N THR A 213 -0.37 -12.07 8.87
CA THR A 213 0.76 -12.96 9.18
C THR A 213 1.26 -12.73 10.59
N LEU A 214 1.36 -11.48 11.03
CA LEU A 214 1.74 -11.13 12.41
C LEU A 214 0.76 -11.72 13.42
N ASP A 215 -0.56 -11.65 13.15
CA ASP A 215 -1.59 -12.15 14.06
C ASP A 215 -1.70 -13.68 14.03
N MET A 216 -1.75 -14.29 12.85
CA MET A 216 -2.04 -15.72 12.69
C MET A 216 -0.81 -16.62 12.87
N THR A 217 0.39 -16.10 12.64
CA THR A 217 1.64 -16.88 12.71
C THR A 217 2.47 -16.56 13.93
N PHE A 218 2.51 -15.30 14.32
CA PHE A 218 3.35 -14.81 15.42
C PHE A 218 2.56 -14.44 16.67
N ASP A 219 1.24 -14.55 16.65
CA ASP A 219 0.33 -14.23 17.76
C ASP A 219 0.57 -12.83 18.35
N GLU A 220 0.86 -11.83 17.50
CA GLU A 220 1.24 -10.49 17.92
C GLU A 220 0.16 -9.85 18.80
N ASP A 221 -1.11 -10.02 18.43
CA ASP A 221 -2.25 -9.45 19.16
C ASP A 221 -2.51 -10.10 20.52
N THR A 222 -1.97 -11.30 20.81
CA THR A 222 -2.07 -11.94 22.11
C THR A 222 -0.92 -11.57 23.06
N SER A 223 0.09 -10.86 22.53
CA SER A 223 1.28 -10.47 23.27
C SER A 223 0.95 -9.46 24.36
N LYS A 224 1.16 -9.83 25.63
CA LYS A 224 0.93 -8.97 26.81
C LYS A 224 2.08 -8.00 27.10
N LYS A 225 2.99 -7.78 26.17
CA LYS A 225 4.10 -6.83 26.30
C LYS A 225 3.58 -5.39 26.32
N LYS A 226 4.27 -4.51 27.03
CA LYS A 226 3.83 -3.12 27.26
C LYS A 226 4.92 -2.16 26.85
N GLU A 227 4.53 -0.92 26.52
CA GLU A 227 5.44 0.20 26.26
C GLU A 227 6.53 -0.18 25.22
N ASN A 228 7.76 0.23 25.44
CA ASN A 228 8.88 -0.07 24.55
C ASN A 228 9.08 -1.57 24.29
N SER A 229 8.69 -2.44 25.24
CA SER A 229 8.82 -3.89 25.01
C SER A 229 7.85 -4.44 23.99
N ALA A 230 6.68 -3.82 23.83
CA ALA A 230 5.74 -4.19 22.77
C ALA A 230 6.23 -3.69 21.40
N VAL A 231 6.72 -2.45 21.32
CA VAL A 231 7.30 -1.87 20.10
C VAL A 231 8.51 -2.68 19.62
N ASN A 232 9.43 -2.99 20.54
CA ASN A 232 10.64 -3.80 20.22
C ASN A 232 10.27 -5.23 19.82
N PHE A 233 9.25 -5.82 20.42
CA PHE A 233 8.78 -7.15 20.07
C PHE A 233 8.16 -7.15 18.65
N SER A 234 7.33 -6.15 18.32
CA SER A 234 6.79 -5.98 16.98
C SER A 234 7.91 -5.86 15.93
N LEU A 235 8.96 -5.09 16.22
CA LEU A 235 10.12 -4.98 15.37
C LEU A 235 10.84 -6.32 15.17
N ALA A 236 11.09 -7.05 16.27
CA ALA A 236 11.75 -8.36 16.24
C ALA A 236 10.95 -9.38 15.41
N VAL A 237 9.63 -9.41 15.57
CA VAL A 237 8.74 -10.30 14.81
C VAL A 237 8.75 -9.95 13.31
N LYS A 238 8.71 -8.67 12.95
CA LYS A 238 8.79 -8.22 11.55
C LYS A 238 10.15 -8.55 10.94
N THR A 239 11.23 -8.44 11.70
CA THR A 239 12.57 -8.87 11.28
C THR A 239 12.61 -10.38 11.05
N ALA A 240 12.06 -11.19 11.97
CA ALA A 240 11.97 -12.65 11.78
C ALA A 240 11.12 -13.00 10.54
N MET A 241 10.02 -12.29 10.30
CA MET A 241 9.20 -12.45 9.11
C MET A 241 9.98 -12.15 7.84
N ALA A 242 10.79 -11.09 7.83
CA ALA A 242 11.67 -10.75 6.70
C ALA A 242 12.72 -11.87 6.43
N CYS A 243 13.36 -12.39 7.47
CA CYS A 243 14.27 -13.53 7.34
C CYS A 243 13.58 -14.76 6.72
N LEU A 244 12.35 -15.06 7.16
CA LEU A 244 11.59 -16.17 6.60
C LEU A 244 11.15 -15.91 5.14
N ALA A 245 10.95 -14.67 4.73
CA ALA A 245 10.60 -14.32 3.36
C ALA A 245 11.74 -14.60 2.37
N LEU A 246 12.99 -14.47 2.77
CA LEU A 246 14.16 -14.77 1.94
C LEU A 246 14.26 -16.24 1.53
N ASP A 247 13.73 -17.18 2.33
CA ASP A 247 13.70 -18.60 1.95
C ASP A 247 12.51 -18.93 1.06
N THR A 248 12.75 -19.25 -0.19
CA THR A 248 11.73 -19.59 -1.18
C THR A 248 11.33 -21.08 -1.18
N SER A 249 11.96 -21.92 -0.36
CA SER A 249 11.74 -23.37 -0.34
C SER A 249 10.35 -23.82 0.10
N CYS A 250 9.64 -22.96 0.84
CA CYS A 250 8.27 -23.19 1.29
C CYS A 250 7.49 -21.87 1.35
N LYS A 251 6.23 -21.87 0.94
CA LYS A 251 5.36 -20.67 0.99
C LYS A 251 4.80 -20.36 2.39
N SER A 252 4.76 -21.34 3.31
CA SER A 252 4.13 -21.17 4.62
C SER A 252 5.08 -20.60 5.67
N PRO A 253 4.90 -19.36 6.17
CA PRO A 253 5.74 -18.81 7.25
C PRO A 253 5.70 -19.68 8.51
N LYS A 254 4.55 -20.22 8.88
CA LYS A 254 4.40 -21.09 10.06
C LYS A 254 5.25 -22.36 9.95
N ARG A 255 5.28 -23.02 8.78
CA ARG A 255 6.13 -24.20 8.56
C ARG A 255 7.62 -23.86 8.65
N LYS A 256 8.03 -22.73 8.05
CA LYS A 256 9.42 -22.25 8.13
C LYS A 256 9.82 -21.95 9.57
N MET A 257 8.96 -21.29 10.34
CA MET A 257 9.18 -20.99 11.75
C MET A 257 9.32 -22.27 12.59
N THR A 258 8.41 -23.24 12.40
CA THR A 258 8.50 -24.54 13.09
C THR A 258 9.80 -25.27 12.72
N ARG A 259 10.18 -25.27 11.44
CA ARG A 259 11.43 -25.88 11.00
C ARG A 259 12.64 -25.19 11.60
N ALA A 260 12.68 -23.87 11.64
CA ALA A 260 13.79 -23.12 12.24
C ALA A 260 13.93 -23.41 13.75
N ALA A 261 12.83 -23.66 14.45
CA ALA A 261 12.83 -24.03 15.87
C ALA A 261 13.33 -25.44 16.12
N LEU A 262 13.19 -26.38 15.17
CA LEU A 262 13.52 -27.79 15.31
C LEU A 262 14.84 -28.20 14.64
N ASP A 263 15.32 -27.42 13.64
CA ASP A 263 16.49 -27.72 12.83
C ASP A 263 17.50 -26.55 12.89
N PRO A 264 18.55 -26.66 13.71
CA PRO A 264 19.59 -25.62 13.83
C PRO A 264 20.28 -25.32 12.50
N ASN A 265 20.46 -26.32 11.61
CA ASN A 265 21.10 -26.12 10.31
C ASN A 265 20.19 -25.22 9.41
N TYR A 266 18.90 -25.46 9.46
CA TYR A 266 17.97 -24.60 8.73
C TYR A 266 17.94 -23.17 9.29
N LEU A 267 18.00 -23.00 10.61
CA LEU A 267 18.12 -21.68 11.24
C LEU A 267 19.40 -20.97 10.78
N HIS A 268 20.55 -21.65 10.82
CA HIS A 268 21.80 -21.09 10.30
C HIS A 268 21.71 -20.69 8.83
N LYS A 269 21.07 -21.52 8.00
CA LYS A 269 20.82 -21.18 6.59
C LYS A 269 20.02 -19.87 6.46
N LEU A 270 18.95 -19.69 7.23
CA LEU A 270 18.15 -18.45 7.21
C LEU A 270 18.97 -17.23 7.59
N LEU A 271 19.79 -17.34 8.64
CA LEU A 271 20.65 -16.24 9.09
C LEU A 271 21.71 -15.88 8.04
N ASN A 272 22.28 -16.86 7.35
CA ASN A 272 23.23 -16.62 6.28
C ASN A 272 22.58 -15.91 5.07
N LEU A 273 21.33 -16.26 4.71
CA LEU A 273 20.60 -15.55 3.66
C LEU A 273 20.44 -14.06 3.97
N VAL A 274 20.28 -13.71 5.24
CA VAL A 274 20.23 -12.29 5.68
C VAL A 274 21.61 -11.65 5.52
N ALA A 275 22.69 -12.33 5.95
CA ALA A 275 24.05 -11.80 5.85
C ALA A 275 24.50 -11.57 4.39
N ASP A 276 24.05 -12.41 3.47
CA ASP A 276 24.38 -12.31 2.04
C ASP A 276 23.56 -11.18 1.34
N THR A 277 22.54 -10.62 2.00
CA THR A 277 21.64 -9.60 1.43
C THR A 277 22.02 -8.17 1.88
N ILE A 278 22.79 -8.06 2.97
CA ILE A 278 23.29 -6.79 3.52
C ILE A 278 24.66 -6.48 2.92
#